data_510ce3ec5653866eb058cae1e6adb03d
#
_entry.id   510ce3ec5653866eb058cae1e6adb03d
#
_cell.length_a   1.000
_cell.length_b   1.000
_cell.length_c   1.000
_cell.angle_alpha   90.00
_cell.angle_beta   90.00
_cell.angle_gamma   90.00
#
_symmetry.space_group_name_H-M   'P 1'
#
loop_
_entity.id
_entity.type
_entity.pdbx_description
1 polymer ?
#
loop_
_entity_poly.entity_id
_entity_poly.type
_entity_poly.pdbx_seq_one_letter_code
_entity_poly.pdbx_strand_id
1 'polypeptide(L)'
;MSKRIIEDTELLKLIMEIHQKSRFTYGSRRVHAELREMGYFVGHNRVARLMKLNKIRAKVKKRFKITTHSKHKRPISPNLLKDIKVVKSNQVWVSDITYIRTQEGWLYLCVIMDLYSRYIVGWKVGDRLTKDLVIKSFEMACMRRNPAQGLIFHSDRGSQYASEEFRKALVRKGFTASMSGKGNCYDNAYAESLFHTIKLEEVYGSDYRSKEVAKLRLFDYIEVFYNRVRKHSGLGYLSPYQFEQILDLQNVA
;
A
#
# COMPACT_ATOMS: atom_id res chain seq x y z
N MET A 1 5.42 -25.04 37.68
CA MET A 1 5.80 -24.48 36.37
C MET A 1 6.97 -23.51 36.57
N SER A 2 7.97 -23.51 35.67
CA SER A 2 9.04 -22.52 35.79
C SER A 2 8.51 -21.11 35.42
N LYS A 3 9.07 -20.06 36.07
CA LYS A 3 8.72 -18.64 35.79
C LYS A 3 8.72 -18.33 34.29
N ARG A 4 9.70 -18.87 33.54
CA ARG A 4 9.82 -18.70 32.08
C ARG A 4 8.65 -19.31 31.31
N ILE A 5 8.09 -20.42 31.76
CA ILE A 5 6.93 -21.05 31.08
C ILE A 5 5.68 -20.18 31.25
N ILE A 6 5.48 -19.63 32.46
CA ILE A 6 4.35 -18.72 32.72
C ILE A 6 4.44 -17.49 31.85
N GLU A 7 5.62 -16.83 31.82
CA GLU A 7 5.87 -15.66 30.95
C GLU A 7 5.69 -15.97 29.47
N ASP A 8 6.16 -17.13 28.99
CA ASP A 8 5.99 -17.54 27.57
C ASP A 8 4.51 -17.79 27.23
N THR A 9 3.70 -18.27 28.19
CA THR A 9 2.26 -18.47 27.99
C THR A 9 1.51 -17.14 27.87
N GLU A 10 1.84 -16.18 28.73
CA GLU A 10 1.26 -14.82 28.65
C GLU A 10 1.66 -14.10 27.36
N LEU A 11 2.95 -14.17 27.03
CA LEU A 11 3.47 -13.58 25.81
C LEU A 11 2.82 -14.20 24.54
N LEU A 12 2.57 -15.50 24.55
CA LEU A 12 1.90 -16.19 23.46
C LEU A 12 0.46 -15.68 23.25
N LYS A 13 -0.29 -15.42 24.32
CA LYS A 13 -1.64 -14.83 24.22
C LYS A 13 -1.58 -13.48 23.51
N LEU A 14 -0.67 -12.59 23.90
CA LEU A 14 -0.47 -11.30 23.27
C LEU A 14 -0.06 -11.43 21.78
N ILE A 15 0.83 -12.35 21.46
CA ILE A 15 1.24 -12.65 20.08
C ILE A 15 0.03 -13.07 19.24
N MET A 16 -0.85 -13.92 19.78
CA MET A 16 -2.06 -14.37 19.08
C MET A 16 -3.05 -13.22 18.84
N GLU A 17 -3.27 -12.37 19.84
CA GLU A 17 -4.12 -11.18 19.72
C GLU A 17 -3.59 -10.21 18.65
N ILE A 18 -2.30 -9.88 18.68
CA ILE A 18 -1.64 -9.03 17.69
C ILE A 18 -1.78 -9.65 16.30
N HIS A 19 -1.57 -10.96 16.16
CA HIS A 19 -1.66 -11.66 14.89
C HIS A 19 -3.09 -11.63 14.34
N GLN A 20 -4.10 -11.78 15.18
CA GLN A 20 -5.52 -11.67 14.81
C GLN A 20 -5.89 -10.22 14.41
N LYS A 21 -5.54 -9.22 15.23
CA LYS A 21 -5.76 -7.79 14.93
C LYS A 21 -5.09 -7.36 13.64
N SER A 22 -3.93 -7.92 13.33
CA SER A 22 -3.21 -7.68 12.06
C SER A 22 -3.77 -8.50 10.88
N ARG A 23 -4.94 -9.12 11.00
CA ARG A 23 -5.57 -9.93 9.93
C ARG A 23 -4.70 -11.09 9.47
N PHE A 24 -3.93 -11.66 10.39
CA PHE A 24 -2.98 -12.75 10.13
C PHE A 24 -1.86 -12.38 9.15
N THR A 25 -1.54 -11.09 8.99
CA THR A 25 -0.53 -10.61 8.04
C THR A 25 0.84 -10.38 8.67
N TYR A 26 0.92 -10.29 10.01
CA TYR A 26 2.18 -10.00 10.69
C TYR A 26 3.03 -11.25 10.92
N GLY A 27 4.27 -11.18 10.43
CA GLY A 27 5.34 -12.08 10.86
C GLY A 27 6.04 -11.58 12.13
N SER A 28 6.99 -12.34 12.65
CA SER A 28 7.65 -12.09 13.94
C SER A 28 8.23 -10.67 14.10
N ARG A 29 8.73 -10.06 13.02
CA ARG A 29 9.29 -8.70 13.11
C ARG A 29 8.24 -7.64 13.42
N ARG A 30 7.06 -7.71 12.78
CA ARG A 30 5.95 -6.76 13.02
C ARG A 30 5.29 -7.05 14.36
N VAL A 31 5.12 -8.32 14.73
CA VAL A 31 4.61 -8.71 16.05
C VAL A 31 5.54 -8.21 17.17
N HIS A 32 6.85 -8.36 16.99
CA HIS A 32 7.84 -7.83 17.94
C HIS A 32 7.77 -6.30 18.06
N ALA A 33 7.62 -5.59 16.95
CA ALA A 33 7.47 -4.13 16.96
C ALA A 33 6.20 -3.69 17.71
N GLU A 34 5.09 -4.39 17.52
CA GLU A 34 3.82 -4.16 18.25
C GLU A 34 3.97 -4.39 19.75
N LEU A 35 4.59 -5.51 20.15
CA LEU A 35 4.86 -5.80 21.55
C LEU A 35 5.70 -4.70 22.21
N ARG A 36 6.71 -4.19 21.53
CA ARG A 36 7.53 -3.08 22.04
C ARG A 36 6.74 -1.78 22.22
N GLU A 37 5.85 -1.46 21.29
CA GLU A 37 4.96 -0.30 21.41
C GLU A 37 3.98 -0.44 22.58
N MET A 38 3.55 -1.68 22.87
CA MET A 38 2.73 -2.02 24.04
C MET A 38 3.52 -2.05 25.35
N GLY A 39 4.84 -1.76 25.33
CA GLY A 39 5.70 -1.76 26.53
C GLY A 39 6.33 -3.11 26.90
N TYR A 40 6.18 -4.13 26.07
CA TYR A 40 6.79 -5.45 26.32
C TYR A 40 8.20 -5.53 25.74
N PHE A 41 9.22 -5.47 26.58
CA PHE A 41 10.63 -5.53 26.20
C PHE A 41 11.13 -6.98 26.10
N VAL A 42 10.76 -7.65 25.02
CA VAL A 42 11.17 -9.03 24.72
C VAL A 42 12.07 -9.08 23.49
N GLY A 43 13.00 -10.04 23.45
CA GLY A 43 13.88 -10.21 22.28
C GLY A 43 13.11 -10.78 21.08
N HIS A 44 13.41 -10.30 19.85
CA HIS A 44 12.81 -10.79 18.61
C HIS A 44 12.91 -12.32 18.46
N ASN A 45 14.03 -12.93 18.84
CA ASN A 45 14.23 -14.37 18.72
C ASN A 45 13.26 -15.16 19.62
N ARG A 46 12.90 -14.64 20.81
CA ARG A 46 11.89 -15.25 21.70
C ARG A 46 10.53 -15.24 21.03
N VAL A 47 10.13 -14.10 20.45
CA VAL A 47 8.88 -13.96 19.68
C VAL A 47 8.84 -14.91 18.48
N ALA A 48 9.90 -14.94 17.68
CA ALA A 48 10.00 -15.82 16.51
C ALA A 48 9.93 -17.31 16.89
N ARG A 49 10.56 -17.70 17.98
CA ARG A 49 10.52 -19.07 18.54
C ARG A 49 9.10 -19.45 18.95
N LEU A 50 8.41 -18.60 19.72
CA LEU A 50 7.03 -18.87 20.18
C LEU A 50 6.06 -18.96 18.99
N MET A 51 6.16 -18.06 18.01
CA MET A 51 5.36 -18.12 16.79
C MET A 51 5.61 -19.42 16.02
N LYS A 52 6.88 -19.83 15.87
CA LYS A 52 7.25 -21.07 15.17
C LYS A 52 6.67 -22.32 15.85
N LEU A 53 6.83 -22.43 17.20
CA LEU A 53 6.35 -23.56 17.99
C LEU A 53 4.82 -23.70 17.92
N ASN A 54 4.11 -22.57 17.88
CA ASN A 54 2.64 -22.54 17.84
C ASN A 54 2.08 -22.41 16.41
N LYS A 55 2.90 -22.63 15.37
CA LYS A 55 2.51 -22.60 13.96
C LYS A 55 1.86 -21.28 13.51
N ILE A 56 2.14 -20.18 14.22
CA ILE A 56 1.67 -18.83 13.87
C ILE A 56 2.52 -18.32 12.71
N ARG A 57 1.90 -18.12 11.55
CA ARG A 57 2.59 -17.71 10.32
C ARG A 57 1.82 -16.60 9.63
N ALA A 58 2.53 -15.58 9.12
CA ALA A 58 1.94 -14.60 8.23
C ALA A 58 1.44 -15.25 6.93
N LYS A 59 0.43 -14.64 6.28
CA LYS A 59 -0.01 -15.04 4.94
C LYS A 59 1.18 -15.13 4.00
N VAL A 60 1.33 -16.25 3.30
CA VAL A 60 2.51 -16.58 2.48
C VAL A 60 2.30 -16.17 1.02
N LYS A 61 3.41 -15.79 0.38
CA LYS A 61 3.51 -15.36 -1.01
C LYS A 61 3.11 -16.48 -2.00
N LYS A 62 2.13 -16.23 -2.88
CA LYS A 62 1.95 -16.98 -4.12
C LYS A 62 2.74 -16.31 -5.26
N ARG A 63 3.35 -17.09 -6.16
CA ARG A 63 4.09 -16.55 -7.33
C ARG A 63 3.16 -15.76 -8.25
N PHE A 64 3.65 -14.65 -8.77
CA PHE A 64 2.92 -13.67 -9.57
C PHE A 64 3.24 -13.75 -11.05
N LYS A 65 2.26 -13.38 -11.91
CA LYS A 65 2.45 -13.22 -13.36
C LYS A 65 2.20 -11.74 -13.69
N ILE A 66 3.14 -11.09 -14.40
CA ILE A 66 3.05 -9.69 -14.83
C ILE A 66 2.10 -9.57 -16.02
N THR A 67 1.18 -8.58 -16.01
CA THR A 67 0.12 -8.41 -17.02
C THR A 67 -0.07 -6.97 -17.47
N THR A 68 1.01 -6.26 -17.81
CA THR A 68 0.88 -4.87 -18.30
C THR A 68 0.91 -4.82 -19.83
N HIS A 69 -0.14 -4.26 -20.44
CA HIS A 69 -0.20 -3.94 -21.88
C HIS A 69 0.25 -2.50 -22.14
N SER A 70 1.52 -2.31 -22.54
CA SER A 70 2.12 -0.98 -22.79
C SER A 70 2.22 -0.61 -24.28
N LYS A 71 1.54 -1.32 -25.18
CA LYS A 71 1.60 -1.01 -26.64
C LYS A 71 0.53 -0.01 -27.05
N HIS A 72 0.85 1.28 -27.01
CA HIS A 72 0.01 2.34 -27.58
C HIS A 72 0.88 3.47 -28.15
N LYS A 73 0.29 4.29 -29.08
CA LYS A 73 0.94 5.44 -29.75
C LYS A 73 0.80 6.77 -29.01
N ARG A 74 0.38 6.78 -27.73
CA ARG A 74 0.18 8.02 -26.94
C ARG A 74 1.51 8.57 -26.42
N PRO A 75 1.60 9.91 -26.18
CA PRO A 75 2.80 10.52 -25.64
C PRO A 75 3.22 9.91 -24.29
N ILE A 76 4.52 9.70 -24.11
CA ILE A 76 5.13 9.12 -22.91
C ILE A 76 5.94 10.20 -22.23
N SER A 77 5.73 10.40 -20.92
CA SER A 77 6.53 11.31 -20.11
C SER A 77 7.88 10.69 -19.73
N PRO A 78 8.94 11.50 -19.51
CA PRO A 78 10.23 11.01 -19.03
C PRO A 78 10.10 10.41 -17.63
N ASN A 79 11.02 9.50 -17.28
CA ASN A 79 11.13 9.00 -15.90
C ASN A 79 11.91 9.99 -15.04
N LEU A 80 11.22 10.67 -14.15
CA LEU A 80 11.80 11.65 -13.23
C LEU A 80 12.21 11.06 -11.88
N LEU A 81 11.87 9.79 -11.58
CA LEU A 81 12.16 9.21 -10.26
C LEU A 81 13.63 8.79 -10.08
N LYS A 82 14.40 8.63 -11.16
CA LYS A 82 15.78 8.14 -11.09
C LYS A 82 16.69 9.04 -10.28
N ASP A 83 16.45 10.36 -10.38
CA ASP A 83 17.37 11.37 -9.86
C ASP A 83 16.77 12.16 -8.68
N ILE A 84 15.59 11.72 -8.17
CA ILE A 84 14.90 12.45 -7.11
C ILE A 84 15.02 11.72 -5.78
N LYS A 85 15.56 12.40 -4.78
CA LYS A 85 15.44 12.00 -3.38
C LYS A 85 14.12 12.53 -2.82
N VAL A 86 13.21 11.61 -2.47
CA VAL A 86 11.93 11.95 -1.84
C VAL A 86 12.18 12.21 -0.36
N VAL A 87 11.89 13.44 0.08
CA VAL A 87 12.23 13.93 1.43
C VAL A 87 11.01 14.43 2.22
N LYS A 88 9.85 14.57 1.57
CA LYS A 88 8.62 15.06 2.21
C LYS A 88 7.37 14.46 1.59
N SER A 89 6.28 14.47 2.33
CA SER A 89 4.95 14.11 1.83
C SER A 89 4.51 15.06 0.71
N ASN A 90 3.71 14.52 -0.22
CA ASN A 90 3.19 15.25 -1.38
C ASN A 90 4.26 15.78 -2.36
N GLN A 91 5.47 15.21 -2.32
CA GLN A 91 6.51 15.48 -3.31
C GLN A 91 6.34 14.57 -4.54
N VAL A 92 6.09 13.30 -4.31
CA VAL A 92 5.90 12.29 -5.36
C VAL A 92 4.73 11.39 -5.01
N TRP A 93 3.79 11.27 -5.92
CA TRP A 93 2.75 10.24 -5.87
C TRP A 93 3.00 9.18 -6.93
N VAL A 94 2.85 7.93 -6.55
CA VAL A 94 2.94 6.78 -7.46
C VAL A 94 1.57 6.14 -7.62
N SER A 95 1.23 5.75 -8.85
CA SER A 95 -0.06 5.15 -9.17
C SER A 95 0.10 3.96 -10.09
N ASP A 96 -0.80 3.00 -9.92
CA ASP A 96 -0.92 1.86 -10.81
C ASP A 96 -2.33 1.26 -10.68
N ILE A 97 -2.69 0.33 -11.57
CA ILE A 97 -3.99 -0.33 -11.61
C ILE A 97 -3.80 -1.84 -11.50
N THR A 98 -4.62 -2.47 -10.66
CA THR A 98 -4.62 -3.92 -10.55
C THR A 98 -5.99 -4.53 -10.77
N TYR A 99 -5.99 -5.83 -11.12
CA TYR A 99 -7.18 -6.65 -11.38
C TYR A 99 -7.53 -7.44 -10.13
N ILE A 100 -8.81 -7.48 -9.80
CA ILE A 100 -9.36 -8.22 -8.67
C ILE A 100 -10.46 -9.12 -9.19
N ARG A 101 -10.32 -10.43 -8.96
CA ARG A 101 -11.31 -11.40 -9.36
C ARG A 101 -12.41 -11.53 -8.32
N THR A 102 -13.65 -11.54 -8.75
CA THR A 102 -14.85 -11.88 -7.97
C THR A 102 -15.59 -13.00 -8.68
N GLN A 103 -16.59 -13.58 -8.03
CA GLN A 103 -17.48 -14.57 -8.68
C GLN A 103 -18.34 -13.93 -9.78
N GLU A 104 -18.61 -12.60 -9.69
CA GLU A 104 -19.34 -11.82 -10.70
C GLU A 104 -18.45 -11.23 -11.80
N GLY A 105 -17.18 -11.65 -11.88
CA GLY A 105 -16.23 -11.18 -12.88
C GLY A 105 -15.13 -10.27 -12.31
N TRP A 106 -14.55 -9.44 -13.16
CA TRP A 106 -13.40 -8.61 -12.80
C TRP A 106 -13.79 -7.25 -12.24
N LEU A 107 -13.03 -6.80 -11.24
CA LEU A 107 -12.93 -5.41 -10.79
C LEU A 107 -11.52 -4.89 -11.05
N TYR A 108 -11.42 -3.60 -11.17
CA TYR A 108 -10.18 -2.86 -11.37
C TYR A 108 -9.99 -1.89 -10.22
N LEU A 109 -8.86 -1.98 -9.55
CA LEU A 109 -8.49 -1.08 -8.46
C LEU A 109 -7.34 -0.19 -8.92
N CYS A 110 -7.59 1.12 -9.03
CA CYS A 110 -6.55 2.14 -9.15
C CYS A 110 -6.19 2.65 -7.75
N VAL A 111 -4.89 2.76 -7.46
CA VAL A 111 -4.38 3.28 -6.19
C VAL A 111 -3.37 4.37 -6.46
N ILE A 112 -3.40 5.44 -5.66
CA ILE A 112 -2.41 6.50 -5.63
C ILE A 112 -1.80 6.54 -4.23
N MET A 113 -0.49 6.37 -4.14
CA MET A 113 0.25 6.33 -2.89
C MET A 113 1.27 7.46 -2.85
N ASP A 114 1.33 8.16 -1.73
CA ASP A 114 2.45 9.06 -1.42
C ASP A 114 3.72 8.24 -1.22
N LEU A 115 4.78 8.58 -1.96
CA LEU A 115 6.00 7.78 -1.96
C LEU A 115 6.81 7.94 -0.67
N TYR A 116 6.68 9.06 0.03
CA TYR A 116 7.39 9.33 1.27
C TYR A 116 6.75 8.60 2.46
N SER A 117 5.47 8.84 2.69
CA SER A 117 4.74 8.29 3.84
C SER A 117 4.13 6.91 3.60
N ARG A 118 4.11 6.43 2.36
CA ARG A 118 3.41 5.20 1.96
C ARG A 118 1.89 5.26 2.16
N TYR A 119 1.35 6.43 2.46
CA TYR A 119 -0.08 6.61 2.63
C TYR A 119 -0.81 6.49 1.29
N ILE A 120 -1.88 5.70 1.24
CA ILE A 120 -2.76 5.65 0.07
C ILE A 120 -3.65 6.89 0.11
N VAL A 121 -3.30 7.89 -0.70
CA VAL A 121 -3.95 9.19 -0.74
C VAL A 121 -5.22 9.20 -1.57
N GLY A 122 -5.30 8.34 -2.59
CA GLY A 122 -6.47 8.20 -3.44
C GLY A 122 -6.60 6.81 -4.02
N TRP A 123 -7.83 6.38 -4.24
CA TRP A 123 -8.11 5.08 -4.86
C TRP A 123 -9.54 5.02 -5.39
N LYS A 124 -9.76 4.13 -6.35
CA LYS A 124 -11.09 3.84 -6.89
C LYS A 124 -11.18 2.40 -7.35
N VAL A 125 -12.32 1.77 -7.10
CA VAL A 125 -12.69 0.48 -7.68
C VAL A 125 -13.73 0.72 -8.78
N GLY A 126 -13.56 0.08 -9.92
CA GLY A 126 -14.47 0.16 -11.05
C GLY A 126 -14.65 -1.18 -11.74
N ASP A 127 -15.76 -1.32 -12.46
CA ASP A 127 -16.10 -2.52 -13.22
C ASP A 127 -15.42 -2.57 -14.59
N ARG A 128 -14.81 -1.47 -15.03
CA ARG A 128 -14.10 -1.33 -16.32
C ARG A 128 -12.77 -0.63 -16.12
N LEU A 129 -11.80 -1.03 -16.94
CA LEU A 129 -10.47 -0.42 -16.99
C LEU A 129 -10.49 0.84 -17.88
N THR A 130 -10.99 1.94 -17.35
CA THR A 130 -11.17 3.21 -18.09
C THR A 130 -10.27 4.32 -17.55
N LYS A 131 -10.10 5.40 -18.33
CA LYS A 131 -9.43 6.64 -17.87
C LYS A 131 -10.14 7.26 -16.66
N ASP A 132 -11.48 7.14 -16.58
CA ASP A 132 -12.28 7.68 -15.46
C ASP A 132 -11.90 7.05 -14.13
N LEU A 133 -11.45 5.78 -14.11
CA LEU A 133 -10.97 5.13 -12.91
C LEU A 133 -9.76 5.87 -12.34
N VAL A 134 -8.82 6.27 -13.20
CA VAL A 134 -7.62 7.03 -12.81
C VAL A 134 -7.99 8.46 -12.40
N ILE A 135 -8.84 9.14 -13.19
CA ILE A 135 -9.25 10.52 -12.91
C ILE A 135 -9.95 10.61 -11.56
N LYS A 136 -10.90 9.72 -11.27
CA LYS A 136 -11.61 9.71 -9.97
C LYS A 136 -10.70 9.39 -8.79
N SER A 137 -9.71 8.50 -8.98
CA SER A 137 -8.69 8.25 -7.94
C SER A 137 -7.83 9.49 -7.68
N PHE A 138 -7.46 10.19 -8.75
CA PHE A 138 -6.67 11.42 -8.68
C PHE A 138 -7.45 12.57 -8.03
N GLU A 139 -8.72 12.76 -8.38
CA GLU A 139 -9.60 13.75 -7.75
C GLU A 139 -9.73 13.50 -6.26
N MET A 140 -9.94 12.25 -5.83
CA MET A 140 -9.97 11.87 -4.42
C MET A 140 -8.65 12.25 -3.71
N ALA A 141 -7.50 11.94 -4.32
CA ALA A 141 -6.19 12.28 -3.76
C ALA A 141 -6.01 13.79 -3.61
N CYS A 142 -6.37 14.56 -4.64
CA CYS A 142 -6.30 16.02 -4.63
C CYS A 142 -7.23 16.64 -3.56
N MET A 143 -8.44 16.11 -3.42
CA MET A 143 -9.40 16.59 -2.39
C MET A 143 -8.90 16.34 -0.97
N ARG A 144 -8.29 15.16 -0.74
CA ARG A 144 -7.79 14.78 0.59
C ARG A 144 -6.53 15.52 1.00
N ARG A 145 -5.66 15.82 0.05
CA ARG A 145 -4.30 16.31 0.33
C ARG A 145 -4.09 17.77 0.00
N ASN A 146 -4.87 18.31 -0.92
CA ASN A 146 -4.70 19.66 -1.47
C ASN A 146 -3.21 20.02 -1.67
N PRO A 147 -2.41 19.19 -2.41
CA PRO A 147 -0.98 19.38 -2.48
C PRO A 147 -0.62 20.63 -3.27
N ALA A 148 0.52 21.25 -2.93
CA ALA A 148 1.08 22.37 -3.66
C ALA A 148 1.44 21.98 -5.10
N GLN A 149 1.58 22.96 -5.98
CA GLN A 149 2.11 22.75 -7.33
C GLN A 149 3.52 22.16 -7.29
N GLY A 150 3.92 21.51 -8.39
CA GLY A 150 5.24 20.88 -8.52
C GLY A 150 5.30 19.41 -8.07
N LEU A 151 4.18 18.84 -7.60
CA LEU A 151 4.10 17.40 -7.29
C LEU A 151 4.38 16.58 -8.55
N ILE A 152 5.19 15.52 -8.40
CA ILE A 152 5.45 14.55 -9.47
C ILE A 152 4.47 13.40 -9.33
N PHE A 153 3.69 13.17 -10.39
CA PHE A 153 2.80 12.03 -10.50
C PHE A 153 3.43 10.96 -11.38
N HIS A 154 3.84 9.85 -10.78
CA HIS A 154 4.50 8.74 -11.48
C HIS A 154 3.56 7.56 -11.69
N SER A 155 3.57 6.98 -12.89
CA SER A 155 2.79 5.81 -13.25
C SER A 155 3.52 4.90 -14.24
N ASP A 156 2.93 3.75 -14.54
CA ASP A 156 3.31 2.97 -15.71
C ASP A 156 2.87 3.68 -17.02
N ARG A 157 3.19 3.05 -18.16
CA ARG A 157 2.78 3.56 -19.49
C ARG A 157 1.39 3.11 -19.91
N GLY A 158 0.50 2.82 -18.98
CA GLY A 158 -0.87 2.42 -19.28
C GLY A 158 -1.62 3.50 -20.07
N SER A 159 -2.46 3.10 -21.03
CA SER A 159 -3.22 4.03 -21.89
C SER A 159 -4.14 4.96 -21.11
N GLN A 160 -4.53 4.58 -19.91
CA GLN A 160 -5.36 5.37 -19.00
C GLN A 160 -4.61 6.60 -18.49
N TYR A 161 -3.34 6.42 -18.09
CA TYR A 161 -2.45 7.52 -17.64
C TYR A 161 -1.97 8.42 -18.78
N ALA A 162 -1.85 7.86 -19.98
CA ALA A 162 -1.48 8.61 -21.19
C ALA A 162 -2.69 9.30 -21.86
N SER A 163 -3.90 9.25 -21.28
CA SER A 163 -5.08 9.92 -21.82
C SER A 163 -4.93 11.43 -21.74
N GLU A 164 -5.48 12.14 -22.74
CA GLU A 164 -5.42 13.60 -22.82
C GLU A 164 -6.12 14.25 -21.63
N GLU A 165 -7.26 13.70 -21.22
CA GLU A 165 -8.03 14.22 -20.11
C GLU A 165 -7.27 14.12 -18.77
N PHE A 166 -6.59 13.00 -18.54
CA PHE A 166 -5.77 12.85 -17.33
C PHE A 166 -4.56 13.79 -17.35
N ARG A 167 -3.90 13.93 -18.49
CA ARG A 167 -2.80 14.90 -18.66
C ARG A 167 -3.27 16.35 -18.40
N LYS A 168 -4.44 16.74 -18.95
CA LYS A 168 -5.06 18.05 -18.65
C LYS A 168 -5.36 18.21 -17.16
N ALA A 169 -5.80 17.13 -16.46
CA ALA A 169 -6.05 17.18 -15.01
C ALA A 169 -4.76 17.43 -14.22
N LEU A 170 -3.64 16.79 -14.58
CA LEU A 170 -2.33 17.04 -13.96
C LEU A 170 -1.87 18.48 -14.18
N VAL A 171 -1.92 18.96 -15.43
CA VAL A 171 -1.50 20.34 -15.78
C VAL A 171 -2.33 21.38 -15.03
N ARG A 172 -3.66 21.21 -14.94
CA ARG A 172 -4.54 22.12 -14.17
C ARG A 172 -4.17 22.22 -12.70
N LYS A 173 -3.58 21.18 -12.13
CA LYS A 173 -3.07 21.16 -10.74
C LYS A 173 -1.62 21.61 -10.62
N GLY A 174 -0.93 21.90 -11.73
CA GLY A 174 0.49 22.22 -11.74
C GLY A 174 1.38 21.03 -11.41
N PHE A 175 0.95 19.80 -11.71
CA PHE A 175 1.69 18.57 -11.42
C PHE A 175 2.46 18.12 -12.66
N THR A 176 3.61 17.50 -12.42
CA THR A 176 4.48 16.98 -13.46
C THR A 176 4.26 15.48 -13.64
N ALA A 177 3.94 15.07 -14.88
CA ALA A 177 3.80 13.65 -15.21
C ALA A 177 5.16 12.98 -15.34
N SER A 178 5.30 11.79 -14.75
CA SER A 178 6.45 10.91 -14.87
C SER A 178 5.99 9.49 -15.19
N MET A 179 6.70 8.77 -16.07
CA MET A 179 6.35 7.41 -16.46
C MET A 179 7.57 6.50 -16.40
N SER A 180 7.36 5.25 -15.96
CA SER A 180 8.41 4.23 -15.92
C SER A 180 8.98 3.94 -17.33
N GLY A 181 10.25 3.53 -17.41
CA GLY A 181 10.90 3.11 -18.65
C GLY A 181 10.26 1.85 -19.23
N LYS A 182 10.40 1.62 -20.55
CA LYS A 182 9.91 0.38 -21.18
C LYS A 182 10.75 -0.79 -20.68
N GLY A 183 10.10 -1.79 -20.06
CA GLY A 183 10.76 -3.01 -19.58
C GLY A 183 11.63 -2.84 -18.31
N ASN A 184 11.65 -1.67 -17.69
CA ASN A 184 12.36 -1.45 -16.44
C ASN A 184 11.40 -1.60 -15.24
N CYS A 185 11.37 -2.79 -14.64
CA CYS A 185 10.55 -3.10 -13.47
C CYS A 185 10.97 -2.31 -12.21
N TYR A 186 12.21 -1.84 -12.13
CA TYR A 186 12.68 -1.07 -10.97
C TYR A 186 12.02 0.32 -10.88
N ASP A 187 11.64 0.90 -12.01
CA ASP A 187 11.05 2.23 -12.05
C ASP A 187 9.64 2.29 -11.41
N ASN A 188 8.93 1.15 -11.33
CA ASN A 188 7.60 1.05 -10.71
C ASN A 188 7.57 0.12 -9.47
N ALA A 189 8.74 -0.22 -8.94
CA ALA A 189 8.88 -1.18 -7.83
C ALA A 189 8.05 -0.83 -6.59
N TYR A 190 7.82 0.45 -6.33
CA TYR A 190 7.01 0.91 -5.21
C TYR A 190 5.53 0.58 -5.38
N ALA A 191 4.96 0.84 -6.56
CA ALA A 191 3.57 0.49 -6.86
C ALA A 191 3.39 -1.04 -6.95
N GLU A 192 4.35 -1.75 -7.56
CA GLU A 192 4.36 -3.22 -7.58
C GLU A 192 4.40 -3.82 -6.16
N SER A 193 5.24 -3.27 -5.27
CA SER A 193 5.32 -3.69 -3.86
C SER A 193 4.01 -3.43 -3.12
N LEU A 194 3.36 -2.29 -3.37
CA LEU A 194 2.05 -1.96 -2.80
C LEU A 194 0.99 -2.97 -3.23
N PHE A 195 0.86 -3.22 -4.55
CA PHE A 195 -0.12 -4.18 -5.04
C PHE A 195 0.18 -5.60 -4.63
N HIS A 196 1.47 -5.96 -4.55
CA HIS A 196 1.84 -7.23 -3.96
C HIS A 196 1.32 -7.37 -2.53
N THR A 197 1.46 -6.32 -1.73
CA THR A 197 0.95 -6.25 -0.36
C THR A 197 -0.57 -6.38 -0.31
N ILE A 198 -1.31 -5.54 -1.06
CA ILE A 198 -2.78 -5.58 -1.12
C ILE A 198 -3.27 -6.97 -1.55
N LYS A 199 -2.69 -7.52 -2.60
CA LYS A 199 -3.08 -8.84 -3.11
C LYS A 199 -2.80 -9.96 -2.12
N LEU A 200 -1.62 -9.94 -1.47
CA LEU A 200 -1.25 -10.96 -0.51
C LEU A 200 -2.09 -10.92 0.75
N GLU A 201 -2.33 -9.72 1.26
CA GLU A 201 -2.94 -9.54 2.58
C GLU A 201 -4.48 -9.53 2.51
N GLU A 202 -5.08 -9.03 1.41
CA GLU A 202 -6.53 -8.90 1.28
C GLU A 202 -7.13 -9.75 0.16
N VAL A 203 -6.54 -9.78 -1.04
CA VAL A 203 -7.20 -10.39 -2.20
C VAL A 203 -7.01 -11.91 -2.26
N TYR A 204 -5.76 -12.39 -2.05
CA TYR A 204 -5.50 -13.83 -2.12
C TYR A 204 -6.05 -14.57 -0.92
N GLY A 205 -6.84 -15.59 -1.19
CA GLY A 205 -7.57 -16.37 -0.18
C GLY A 205 -8.88 -15.73 0.26
N SER A 206 -9.27 -14.58 -0.34
CA SER A 206 -10.60 -14.02 -0.19
C SER A 206 -11.52 -14.54 -1.27
N ASP A 207 -12.67 -15.10 -0.87
CA ASP A 207 -13.74 -15.46 -1.79
C ASP A 207 -14.72 -14.29 -1.89
N TYR A 208 -14.51 -13.43 -2.89
CA TYR A 208 -15.43 -12.32 -3.15
C TYR A 208 -16.64 -12.81 -3.92
N ARG A 209 -17.73 -13.11 -3.19
CA ARG A 209 -18.99 -13.60 -3.77
C ARG A 209 -19.63 -12.58 -4.72
N SER A 210 -19.54 -11.28 -4.39
CA SER A 210 -20.03 -10.20 -5.24
C SER A 210 -19.00 -9.07 -5.37
N LYS A 211 -19.22 -8.21 -6.35
CA LYS A 211 -18.42 -6.99 -6.56
C LYS A 211 -18.58 -6.00 -5.41
N GLU A 212 -19.75 -5.92 -4.82
CA GLU A 212 -20.07 -5.06 -3.68
C GLU A 212 -19.28 -5.50 -2.45
N VAL A 213 -19.27 -6.79 -2.14
CA VAL A 213 -18.47 -7.35 -1.03
C VAL A 213 -16.98 -7.05 -1.24
N ALA A 214 -16.46 -7.19 -2.46
CA ALA A 214 -15.07 -6.85 -2.76
C ALA A 214 -14.78 -5.35 -2.56
N LYS A 215 -15.68 -4.45 -3.00
CA LYS A 215 -15.55 -3.00 -2.81
C LYS A 215 -15.51 -2.62 -1.33
N LEU A 216 -16.41 -3.17 -0.51
CA LEU A 216 -16.45 -2.93 0.94
C LEU A 216 -15.18 -3.43 1.65
N ARG A 217 -14.71 -4.62 1.32
CA ARG A 217 -13.50 -5.19 1.92
C ARG A 217 -12.23 -4.43 1.52
N LEU A 218 -12.15 -3.96 0.27
CA LEU A 218 -11.04 -3.12 -0.18
C LEU A 218 -11.06 -1.76 0.50
N PHE A 219 -12.25 -1.16 0.70
CA PHE A 219 -12.39 0.07 1.49
C PHE A 219 -11.86 -0.14 2.90
N ASP A 220 -12.36 -1.16 3.60
CA ASP A 220 -11.95 -1.47 4.96
C ASP A 220 -10.44 -1.80 5.04
N TYR A 221 -9.91 -2.53 4.06
CA TYR A 221 -8.48 -2.82 4.02
C TYR A 221 -7.63 -1.56 3.82
N ILE A 222 -7.99 -0.68 2.88
CA ILE A 222 -7.20 0.51 2.55
C ILE A 222 -7.32 1.57 3.63
N GLU A 223 -8.55 1.95 4.00
CA GLU A 223 -8.79 3.10 4.88
C GLU A 223 -8.56 2.78 6.35
N VAL A 224 -9.00 1.61 6.79
CA VAL A 224 -8.92 1.24 8.21
C VAL A 224 -7.61 0.54 8.51
N PHE A 225 -7.26 -0.50 7.73
CA PHE A 225 -6.10 -1.32 8.08
C PHE A 225 -4.79 -0.78 7.49
N TYR A 226 -4.67 -0.63 6.17
CA TYR A 226 -3.41 -0.28 5.52
C TYR A 226 -2.88 1.08 5.97
N ASN A 227 -3.72 2.11 5.89
CA ASN A 227 -3.30 3.47 6.21
C ASN A 227 -3.10 3.69 7.72
N ARG A 228 -3.95 3.10 8.58
CA ARG A 228 -4.00 3.46 10.00
C ARG A 228 -3.35 2.47 10.95
N VAL A 229 -3.36 1.18 10.61
CA VAL A 229 -2.93 0.10 11.52
C VAL A 229 -1.67 -0.60 11.03
N ARG A 230 -1.59 -0.88 9.74
CA ARG A 230 -0.55 -1.72 9.16
C ARG A 230 0.84 -1.12 9.33
N LYS A 231 1.71 -1.82 10.07
CA LYS A 231 3.10 -1.40 10.26
C LYS A 231 3.96 -1.63 9.02
N HIS A 232 4.77 -0.64 8.69
CA HIS A 232 5.71 -0.66 7.57
C HIS A 232 7.16 -0.61 8.06
N SER A 233 7.97 -1.60 7.68
CA SER A 233 9.39 -1.64 8.07
C SER A 233 10.20 -0.44 7.56
N GLY A 234 9.86 0.06 6.36
CA GLY A 234 10.49 1.26 5.79
C GLY A 234 10.09 2.57 6.47
N LEU A 235 9.10 2.55 7.38
CA LEU A 235 8.67 3.68 8.19
C LEU A 235 8.98 3.46 9.69
N GLY A 236 10.03 2.69 10.01
CA GLY A 236 10.36 2.37 11.40
C GLY A 236 9.30 1.55 12.14
N TYR A 237 8.53 0.74 11.42
CA TYR A 237 7.37 0.00 11.95
C TYR A 237 6.19 0.87 12.41
N LEU A 238 6.08 2.09 11.92
CA LEU A 238 4.88 2.91 12.04
C LEU A 238 3.88 2.56 10.94
N SER A 239 2.59 2.85 11.16
CA SER A 239 1.63 2.92 10.07
C SER A 239 1.83 4.21 9.26
N PRO A 240 1.37 4.29 7.99
CA PRO A 240 1.44 5.53 7.21
C PRO A 240 0.84 6.73 7.96
N TYR A 241 -0.29 6.54 8.62
CA TYR A 241 -0.95 7.57 9.41
C TYR A 241 -0.09 8.02 10.61
N GLN A 242 0.41 7.10 11.41
CA GLN A 242 1.29 7.42 12.55
C GLN A 242 2.55 8.15 12.10
N PHE A 243 3.14 7.72 10.98
CA PHE A 243 4.33 8.35 10.42
C PHE A 243 4.08 9.82 10.05
N GLU A 244 2.95 10.13 9.40
CA GLU A 244 2.58 11.51 9.06
C GLU A 244 2.28 12.36 10.29
N GLN A 245 1.59 11.82 11.30
CA GLN A 245 1.31 12.54 12.56
C GLN A 245 2.61 12.98 13.27
N ILE A 246 3.63 12.12 13.29
CA ILE A 246 4.93 12.47 13.89
C ILE A 246 5.61 13.59 13.10
N LEU A 247 5.55 13.54 11.76
CA LEU A 247 6.12 14.59 10.91
C LEU A 247 5.43 15.92 11.10
N ASP A 248 4.10 15.92 11.19
CA ASP A 248 3.32 17.14 11.42
C ASP A 248 3.69 17.79 12.76
N LEU A 249 3.87 17.00 13.81
CA LEU A 249 4.32 17.49 15.11
C LEU A 249 5.75 18.07 15.06
N GLN A 250 6.65 17.49 14.29
CA GLN A 250 8.02 17.98 14.13
C GLN A 250 8.10 19.28 13.30
N ASN A 251 7.15 19.51 12.40
CA ASN A 251 7.10 20.72 11.59
C ASN A 251 6.46 21.92 12.32
N VAL A 252 5.80 21.69 13.45
CA VAL A 252 5.14 22.72 14.29
C VAL A 252 6.03 23.14 15.48
N ALA A 253 7.03 22.34 15.83
CA ALA A 253 7.99 22.62 16.90
C ALA A 253 9.21 23.39 16.38
#